data_4250eae0fad32b166303cdbf05ead5cf
#
_entry.id   4250eae0fad32b166303cdbf05ead5cf
#
_cell.length_a   1.000
_cell.length_b   1.000
_cell.length_c   1.000
_cell.angle_alpha   90.00
_cell.angle_beta   90.00
_cell.angle_gamma   90.00
#
_symmetry.space_group_name_H-M   'P 1'
#
loop_
_entity.id
_entity.type
_entity.pdbx_description
1 polymer ?
#
loop_
_entity_poly.entity_id
_entity_poly.type
_entity_poly.pdbx_seq_one_letter_code
_entity_poly.pdbx_strand_id
1 'polypeptide(L)'
;SICNNFEGALMKAIRSLEQHVDSLMSYDFTGLTDDELEKQLAVVDDRRIWVIAEALRRGVKYEHIHEITKIDLWFIDKISILVEMENRLKTEELTVDLLKEAKRIEFPDNVISQLTDIDEADIKKMRYDNGIVAAYKMVDTCAAEFEAETPYYYSVFGSENEAAETNPQKKVLVL
;
A
#
# COMPACT_ATOMS: atom_id res chain seq x y z
N SER A 1 7.32 7.70 -4.64
CA SER A 1 6.15 7.09 -5.32
C SER A 1 4.96 8.05 -5.33
N ILE A 2 4.03 7.85 -6.26
CA ILE A 2 2.86 8.70 -6.44
C ILE A 2 1.60 7.83 -6.39
N CYS A 3 0.59 8.29 -5.64
CA CYS A 3 -0.73 7.69 -5.56
C CYS A 3 -1.77 8.78 -5.23
N ASN A 4 -3.06 8.45 -5.28
CA ASN A 4 -4.15 9.36 -4.90
C ASN A 4 -4.48 9.34 -3.39
N ASN A 5 -3.82 8.50 -2.62
CA ASN A 5 -3.90 8.44 -1.17
C ASN A 5 -2.53 8.10 -0.56
N PHE A 6 -2.35 8.41 0.72
CA PHE A 6 -1.07 8.21 1.41
C PHE A 6 -0.74 6.72 1.57
N GLU A 7 -1.71 5.91 1.93
CA GLU A 7 -1.55 4.48 2.17
C GLU A 7 -1.01 3.77 0.91
N GLY A 8 -1.61 4.06 -0.25
CA GLY A 8 -1.16 3.53 -1.53
C GLY A 8 0.21 4.07 -1.95
N ALA A 9 0.49 5.35 -1.69
CA ALA A 9 1.81 5.93 -1.94
C ALA A 9 2.89 5.25 -1.08
N LEU A 10 2.58 4.96 0.19
CA LEU A 10 3.47 4.27 1.10
C LEU A 10 3.72 2.82 0.65
N MET A 11 2.66 2.07 0.30
CA MET A 11 2.79 0.70 -0.21
C MET A 11 3.62 0.63 -1.50
N LYS A 12 3.45 1.59 -2.41
CA LYS A 12 4.29 1.71 -3.61
C LYS A 12 5.74 2.05 -3.26
N ALA A 13 5.97 2.95 -2.28
CA ALA A 13 7.31 3.29 -1.82
C ALA A 13 8.04 2.06 -1.26
N ILE A 14 7.37 1.26 -0.44
CA ILE A 14 7.91 0.01 0.11
C ILE A 14 8.33 -0.93 -1.02
N ARG A 15 7.46 -1.18 -2.00
CA ARG A 15 7.78 -2.06 -3.14
C ARG A 15 8.89 -1.52 -4.06
N SER A 16 9.13 -0.21 -4.05
CA SER A 16 10.21 0.40 -4.83
C SER A 16 11.59 0.34 -4.13
N LEU A 17 11.64 -0.11 -2.89
CA LEU A 17 12.90 -0.41 -2.23
C LEU A 17 13.51 -1.66 -2.86
N GLU A 18 14.74 -1.59 -3.31
CA GLU A 18 15.46 -2.75 -3.89
C GLU A 18 15.88 -3.78 -2.83
N GLN A 19 14.96 -4.09 -1.90
CA GLN A 19 15.18 -4.95 -0.73
C GLN A 19 14.28 -6.21 -0.75
N HIS A 20 13.59 -6.46 -1.85
CA HIS A 20 12.64 -7.58 -2.00
C HIS A 20 11.52 -7.58 -0.94
N VAL A 21 11.00 -6.39 -0.62
CA VAL A 21 9.91 -6.17 0.32
C VAL A 21 8.64 -5.76 -0.43
N ASP A 22 7.51 -6.36 -0.08
CA ASP A 22 6.22 -6.16 -0.77
C ASP A 22 5.19 -5.41 0.07
N SER A 23 5.33 -5.45 1.39
CA SER A 23 4.34 -4.93 2.33
C SER A 23 4.94 -4.61 3.69
N LEU A 24 4.09 -4.18 4.62
CA LEU A 24 4.45 -4.02 6.04
C LEU A 24 4.63 -5.34 6.78
N MET A 25 4.42 -6.50 6.13
CA MET A 25 4.67 -7.83 6.69
C MET A 25 6.01 -8.43 6.27
N SER A 26 6.79 -7.75 5.44
CA SER A 26 8.01 -8.30 4.85
C SER A 26 9.13 -8.58 5.88
N TYR A 27 9.03 -8.02 7.09
CA TYR A 27 9.91 -8.35 8.21
C TYR A 27 9.11 -8.99 9.35
N ASP A 28 9.65 -10.07 9.91
CA ASP A 28 9.04 -10.79 11.03
C ASP A 28 9.63 -10.31 12.36
N PHE A 29 8.77 -9.71 13.18
CA PHE A 29 9.08 -9.28 14.55
C PHE A 29 8.26 -10.05 15.58
N THR A 30 7.51 -11.09 15.19
CA THR A 30 6.63 -11.85 16.09
C THR A 30 7.36 -12.51 17.24
N GLY A 31 8.65 -12.82 17.07
CA GLY A 31 9.51 -13.41 18.10
C GLY A 31 9.99 -12.43 19.17
N LEU A 32 9.78 -11.11 19.00
CA LEU A 32 10.18 -10.12 19.99
C LEU A 32 9.18 -10.06 21.15
N THR A 33 9.70 -9.92 22.38
CA THR A 33 8.88 -9.51 23.53
C THR A 33 8.43 -8.07 23.39
N ASP A 34 7.40 -7.64 24.14
CA ASP A 34 6.92 -6.26 24.08
C ASP A 34 7.99 -5.25 24.51
N ASP A 35 8.80 -5.59 25.51
CA ASP A 35 9.95 -4.76 25.94
C ASP A 35 11.03 -4.63 24.86
N GLU A 36 11.28 -5.68 24.09
CA GLU A 36 12.20 -5.64 22.96
C GLU A 36 11.65 -4.84 21.79
N LEU A 37 10.35 -4.97 21.50
CA LEU A 37 9.67 -4.20 20.48
C LEU A 37 9.70 -2.70 20.83
N GLU A 38 9.46 -2.34 22.09
CA GLU A 38 9.54 -0.95 22.57
C GLU A 38 10.95 -0.36 22.39
N LYS A 39 11.99 -1.14 22.69
CA LYS A 39 13.38 -0.75 22.42
C LYS A 39 13.65 -0.55 20.93
N GLN A 40 13.08 -1.43 20.08
CA GLN A 40 13.20 -1.30 18.61
C GLN A 40 12.49 -0.05 18.07
N LEU A 41 11.34 0.35 18.65
CA LEU A 41 10.64 1.60 18.27
C LEU A 41 11.53 2.84 18.48
N ALA A 42 12.41 2.82 19.48
CA ALA A 42 13.34 3.92 19.76
C ALA A 42 14.52 3.97 18.78
N VAL A 43 14.80 2.88 18.06
CA VAL A 43 15.88 2.83 17.06
C VAL A 43 15.46 3.57 15.79
N VAL A 44 16.32 4.49 15.32
CA VAL A 44 16.06 5.24 14.08
C VAL A 44 16.85 4.60 12.94
N ASP A 45 16.23 3.62 12.30
CA ASP A 45 16.80 2.90 11.16
C ASP A 45 15.77 2.72 10.03
N ASP A 46 16.17 2.07 8.95
CA ASP A 46 15.36 1.80 7.77
C ASP A 46 14.22 0.80 8.00
N ARG A 47 14.27 0.02 9.10
CA ARG A 47 13.22 -0.97 9.46
C ARG A 47 12.15 -0.42 10.38
N ARG A 48 12.32 0.81 10.85
CA ARG A 48 11.41 1.41 11.85
C ARG A 48 9.94 1.38 11.47
N ILE A 49 9.61 1.52 10.18
CA ILE A 49 8.22 1.48 9.72
C ILE A 49 7.56 0.11 9.97
N TRP A 50 8.29 -0.98 9.78
CA TRP A 50 7.80 -2.34 10.04
C TRP A 50 7.68 -2.62 11.54
N VAL A 51 8.56 -2.04 12.35
CA VAL A 51 8.45 -2.09 13.83
C VAL A 51 7.19 -1.36 14.31
N ILE A 52 6.89 -0.19 13.73
CA ILE A 52 5.64 0.54 14.02
C ILE A 52 4.41 -0.29 13.62
N ALA A 53 4.44 -0.91 12.44
CA ALA A 53 3.34 -1.77 11.99
C ALA A 53 3.13 -2.96 12.95
N GLU A 54 4.20 -3.58 13.45
CA GLU A 54 4.11 -4.65 14.43
C GLU A 54 3.56 -4.16 15.77
N ALA A 55 3.98 -3.00 16.25
CA ALA A 55 3.44 -2.39 17.46
C ALA A 55 1.92 -2.14 17.34
N LEU A 56 1.47 -1.67 16.17
CA LEU A 56 0.05 -1.48 15.87
C LEU A 56 -0.72 -2.81 15.84
N ARG A 57 -0.15 -3.88 15.26
CA ARG A 57 -0.76 -5.23 15.27
C ARG A 57 -0.94 -5.76 16.69
N ARG A 58 -0.04 -5.42 17.61
CA ARG A 58 -0.15 -5.76 19.05
C ARG A 58 -1.05 -4.81 19.85
N GLY A 59 -1.64 -3.81 19.20
CA GLY A 59 -2.56 -2.87 19.86
C GLY A 59 -1.87 -1.82 20.73
N VAL A 60 -0.59 -1.54 20.48
CA VAL A 60 0.10 -0.42 21.14
C VAL A 60 -0.57 0.90 20.72
N LYS A 61 -0.86 1.75 21.71
CA LYS A 61 -1.56 3.03 21.47
C LYS A 61 -0.72 3.99 20.63
N TYR A 62 -1.39 4.75 19.78
CA TYR A 62 -0.75 5.75 18.90
C TYR A 62 0.07 6.77 19.67
N GLU A 63 -0.46 7.25 20.80
CA GLU A 63 0.21 8.22 21.66
C GLU A 63 1.54 7.67 22.19
N HIS A 64 1.57 6.39 22.57
CA HIS A 64 2.78 5.74 23.07
C HIS A 64 3.82 5.57 21.95
N ILE A 65 3.39 5.16 20.75
CA ILE A 65 4.28 5.11 19.57
C ILE A 65 4.82 6.50 19.26
N HIS A 66 3.97 7.53 19.29
CA HIS A 66 4.37 8.91 19.09
C HIS A 66 5.37 9.39 20.15
N GLU A 67 5.15 9.08 21.42
CA GLU A 67 6.05 9.46 22.53
C GLU A 67 7.47 8.92 22.33
N ILE A 68 7.59 7.68 21.85
CA ILE A 68 8.89 7.06 21.60
C ILE A 68 9.51 7.54 20.29
N THR A 69 8.72 7.54 19.22
CA THR A 69 9.23 7.74 17.85
C THR A 69 9.32 9.20 17.44
N LYS A 70 8.54 10.08 18.06
CA LYS A 70 8.29 11.47 17.68
C LYS A 70 7.67 11.62 16.28
N ILE A 71 7.17 10.52 15.69
CA ILE A 71 6.41 10.55 14.44
C ILE A 71 5.02 11.09 14.74
N ASP A 72 4.53 12.01 13.92
CA ASP A 72 3.21 12.61 14.07
C ASP A 72 2.10 11.55 14.05
N LEU A 73 1.08 11.74 14.90
CA LEU A 73 -0.06 10.82 15.05
C LEU A 73 -0.77 10.56 13.72
N TRP A 74 -0.80 11.54 12.83
CA TRP A 74 -1.42 11.38 11.52
C TRP A 74 -0.73 10.28 10.69
N PHE A 75 0.60 10.19 10.70
CA PHE A 75 1.31 9.13 9.99
C PHE A 75 1.09 7.76 10.63
N ILE A 76 1.03 7.71 11.95
CA ILE A 76 0.74 6.47 12.70
C ILE A 76 -0.67 5.98 12.36
N ASP A 77 -1.67 6.87 12.31
CA ASP A 77 -3.03 6.58 11.86
C ASP A 77 -3.05 6.00 10.44
N LYS A 78 -2.28 6.59 9.52
CA LYS A 78 -2.21 6.10 8.14
C LYS A 78 -1.58 4.69 8.03
N ILE A 79 -0.59 4.40 8.86
CA ILE A 79 -0.01 3.05 8.93
C ILE A 79 -1.03 2.07 9.54
N SER A 80 -1.81 2.50 10.53
CA SER A 80 -2.82 1.64 11.15
C SER A 80 -3.92 1.20 10.18
N ILE A 81 -4.30 2.04 9.21
CA ILE A 81 -5.26 1.67 8.15
C ILE A 81 -4.72 0.47 7.33
N LEU A 82 -3.42 0.44 7.05
CA LEU A 82 -2.81 -0.70 6.36
C LEU A 82 -2.81 -1.96 7.24
N VAL A 83 -2.48 -1.82 8.53
CA VAL A 83 -2.51 -2.93 9.49
C VAL A 83 -3.94 -3.46 9.70
N GLU A 84 -4.93 -2.58 9.74
CA GLU A 84 -6.34 -2.98 9.82
C GLU A 84 -6.78 -3.75 8.57
N MET A 85 -6.38 -3.32 7.38
CA MET A 85 -6.66 -4.03 6.14
C MET A 85 -5.99 -5.43 6.14
N GLU A 86 -4.75 -5.56 6.62
CA GLU A 86 -4.11 -6.87 6.80
C GLU A 86 -4.95 -7.79 7.70
N ASN A 87 -5.47 -7.25 8.81
CA ASN A 87 -6.30 -8.01 9.74
C ASN A 87 -7.63 -8.43 9.10
N ARG A 88 -8.28 -7.52 8.38
CA ARG A 88 -9.53 -7.82 7.66
C ARG A 88 -9.32 -8.91 6.60
N LEU A 89 -8.25 -8.83 5.83
CA LEU A 89 -7.91 -9.85 4.83
C LEU A 89 -7.61 -11.23 5.45
N LYS A 90 -7.10 -11.27 6.71
CA LYS A 90 -6.86 -12.53 7.44
C LYS A 90 -8.12 -13.13 8.04
N THR A 91 -9.10 -12.32 8.44
CA THR A 91 -10.21 -12.75 9.30
C THR A 91 -11.57 -12.74 8.61
N GLU A 92 -11.74 -11.96 7.56
CA GLU A 92 -12.99 -11.87 6.80
C GLU A 92 -12.91 -12.72 5.52
N GLU A 93 -14.07 -13.14 5.02
CA GLU A 93 -14.17 -13.74 3.71
C GLU A 93 -13.80 -12.72 2.62
N LEU A 94 -12.96 -13.10 1.66
CA LEU A 94 -12.57 -12.21 0.58
C LEU A 94 -13.73 -11.99 -0.39
N THR A 95 -14.47 -10.91 -0.17
CA THR A 95 -15.50 -10.43 -1.09
C THR A 95 -14.92 -9.54 -2.18
N VAL A 96 -15.69 -9.30 -3.25
CA VAL A 96 -15.30 -8.34 -4.30
C VAL A 96 -15.11 -6.94 -3.75
N ASP A 97 -15.91 -6.53 -2.76
CA ASP A 97 -15.81 -5.21 -2.15
C ASP A 97 -14.56 -5.09 -1.27
N LEU A 98 -14.24 -6.10 -0.46
CA LEU A 98 -13.01 -6.13 0.32
C LEU A 98 -11.78 -6.11 -0.61
N LEU A 99 -11.82 -6.87 -1.71
CA LEU A 99 -10.76 -6.85 -2.72
C LEU A 99 -10.60 -5.45 -3.35
N LYS A 100 -11.69 -4.76 -3.67
CA LYS A 100 -11.65 -3.37 -4.18
C LYS A 100 -11.03 -2.41 -3.16
N GLU A 101 -11.41 -2.51 -1.88
CA GLU A 101 -10.85 -1.70 -0.81
C GLU A 101 -9.34 -1.93 -0.68
N ALA A 102 -8.90 -3.18 -0.60
CA ALA A 102 -7.48 -3.53 -0.53
C ALA A 102 -6.69 -3.01 -1.74
N LYS A 103 -7.26 -3.12 -2.95
CA LYS A 103 -6.61 -2.61 -4.18
C LYS A 103 -6.51 -1.09 -4.20
N ARG A 104 -7.49 -0.35 -3.65
CA ARG A 104 -7.44 1.12 -3.56
C ARG A 104 -6.27 1.65 -2.73
N ILE A 105 -5.83 0.89 -1.74
CA ILE A 105 -4.64 1.20 -0.93
C ILE A 105 -3.42 0.37 -1.34
N GLU A 106 -3.45 -0.14 -2.58
CA GLU A 106 -2.31 -0.73 -3.29
C GLU A 106 -1.77 -2.05 -2.70
N PHE A 107 -2.59 -2.86 -2.02
CA PHE A 107 -2.18 -4.22 -1.66
C PHE A 107 -1.90 -5.05 -2.92
N PRO A 108 -0.70 -5.67 -3.05
CA PRO A 108 -0.38 -6.55 -4.17
C PRO A 108 -1.17 -7.87 -4.10
N ASP A 109 -1.40 -8.50 -5.26
CA ASP A 109 -2.17 -9.75 -5.31
C ASP A 109 -1.47 -10.89 -4.55
N ASN A 110 -0.14 -10.97 -4.59
CA ASN A 110 0.63 -11.94 -3.81
C ASN A 110 0.48 -11.75 -2.30
N VAL A 111 0.44 -10.52 -1.81
CA VAL A 111 0.22 -10.23 -0.37
C VAL A 111 -1.21 -10.57 0.04
N ILE A 112 -2.21 -10.26 -0.80
CA ILE A 112 -3.60 -10.67 -0.55
C ILE A 112 -3.70 -12.19 -0.51
N SER A 113 -3.03 -12.91 -1.43
CA SER A 113 -2.94 -14.36 -1.45
C SER A 113 -2.40 -14.92 -0.14
N GLN A 114 -1.31 -14.37 0.38
CA GLN A 114 -0.71 -14.79 1.66
C GLN A 114 -1.64 -14.56 2.86
N LEU A 115 -2.42 -13.48 2.82
CA LEU A 115 -3.31 -13.13 3.94
C LEU A 115 -4.61 -13.92 3.93
N THR A 116 -5.13 -14.27 2.75
CA THR A 116 -6.42 -14.93 2.57
C THR A 116 -6.33 -16.44 2.36
N ASP A 117 -5.12 -16.97 2.16
CA ASP A 117 -4.86 -18.38 1.76
C ASP A 117 -5.57 -18.78 0.43
N ILE A 118 -5.83 -17.78 -0.43
CA ILE A 118 -6.40 -17.97 -1.77
C ILE A 118 -5.27 -17.85 -2.80
N ASP A 119 -5.27 -18.72 -3.82
CA ASP A 119 -4.27 -18.67 -4.89
C ASP A 119 -4.26 -17.31 -5.61
N GLU A 120 -3.07 -16.78 -5.87
CA GLU A 120 -2.90 -15.47 -6.52
C GLU A 120 -3.57 -15.42 -7.91
N ALA A 121 -3.60 -16.55 -8.63
CA ALA A 121 -4.28 -16.63 -9.92
C ALA A 121 -5.79 -16.47 -9.79
N ASP A 122 -6.40 -16.97 -8.71
CA ASP A 122 -7.83 -16.82 -8.43
C ASP A 122 -8.15 -15.37 -8.01
N ILE A 123 -7.30 -14.73 -7.21
CA ILE A 123 -7.42 -13.31 -6.88
C ILE A 123 -7.35 -12.46 -8.14
N LYS A 124 -6.37 -12.72 -8.99
CA LYS A 124 -6.20 -12.03 -10.27
C LYS A 124 -7.43 -12.23 -11.17
N LYS A 125 -7.95 -13.45 -11.24
CA LYS A 125 -9.18 -13.76 -11.96
C LYS A 125 -10.36 -12.99 -11.39
N MET A 126 -10.57 -13.00 -10.07
CA MET A 126 -11.63 -12.24 -9.41
C MET A 126 -11.55 -10.75 -9.72
N ARG A 127 -10.32 -10.17 -9.74
CA ARG A 127 -10.12 -8.77 -10.13
C ARG A 127 -10.61 -8.49 -11.54
N TYR A 128 -10.15 -9.28 -12.53
CA TYR A 128 -10.50 -9.04 -13.93
C TYR A 128 -12.00 -9.28 -14.20
N ASP A 129 -12.58 -10.32 -13.64
CA ASP A 129 -14.00 -10.64 -13.78
C ASP A 129 -14.91 -9.53 -13.22
N ASN A 130 -14.41 -8.75 -12.26
CA ASN A 130 -15.15 -7.65 -11.63
C ASN A 130 -14.65 -6.25 -12.03
N GLY A 131 -13.83 -6.14 -13.08
CA GLY A 131 -13.35 -4.85 -13.58
C GLY A 131 -12.41 -4.10 -12.61
N ILE A 132 -11.80 -4.80 -11.66
CA ILE A 132 -10.81 -4.22 -10.74
C ILE A 132 -9.46 -4.19 -11.47
N VAL A 133 -9.27 -3.17 -12.28
CA VAL A 133 -8.07 -2.96 -13.10
C VAL A 133 -7.41 -1.64 -12.73
N ALA A 134 -6.10 -1.57 -12.98
CA ALA A 134 -5.38 -0.31 -12.78
C ALA A 134 -5.84 0.73 -13.80
N ALA A 135 -6.06 1.94 -13.32
CA ALA A 135 -6.22 3.14 -14.12
C ALA A 135 -4.93 3.96 -14.09
N TYR A 136 -4.74 4.80 -15.08
CA TYR A 136 -3.58 5.69 -15.16
C TYR A 136 -4.05 7.13 -15.04
N LYS A 137 -3.48 7.85 -14.09
CA LYS A 137 -3.73 9.27 -13.84
C LYS A 137 -2.51 10.07 -14.27
N MET A 138 -2.75 11.23 -14.87
CA MET A 138 -1.66 12.15 -15.21
C MET A 138 -1.15 12.84 -13.96
N VAL A 139 0.16 13.02 -13.87
CA VAL A 139 0.76 13.80 -12.79
C VAL A 139 0.55 15.28 -13.08
N ASP A 140 -0.19 15.95 -12.20
CA ASP A 140 -0.28 17.41 -12.25
C ASP A 140 1.03 18.02 -11.73
N THR A 141 1.86 18.47 -12.67
CA THR A 141 3.15 19.09 -12.38
C THR A 141 3.05 20.58 -12.14
N CYS A 142 1.85 21.16 -12.32
CA CYS A 142 1.60 22.60 -12.24
C CYS A 142 0.72 22.99 -11.06
N ALA A 143 0.43 22.08 -10.11
CA ALA A 143 -0.38 22.30 -8.92
C ALA A 143 -1.76 22.94 -9.24
N ALA A 144 -2.38 22.55 -10.33
CA ALA A 144 -3.64 23.05 -10.87
C ALA A 144 -3.63 24.56 -11.24
N GLU A 145 -2.45 25.20 -11.30
CA GLU A 145 -2.35 26.60 -11.77
C GLU A 145 -2.44 26.70 -13.30
N PHE A 146 -1.99 25.66 -14.01
CA PHE A 146 -2.03 25.55 -15.48
C PHE A 146 -2.33 24.12 -15.87
N GLU A 147 -2.81 23.88 -17.11
CA GLU A 147 -2.90 22.52 -17.66
C GLU A 147 -1.51 21.89 -17.73
N ALA A 148 -1.36 20.70 -17.11
CA ALA A 148 -0.12 19.95 -17.17
C ALA A 148 0.03 19.33 -18.56
N GLU A 149 1.07 19.72 -19.30
CA GLU A 149 1.39 19.16 -20.62
C GLU A 149 2.38 17.98 -20.55
N THR A 150 2.85 17.64 -19.34
CA THR A 150 3.87 16.60 -19.16
C THR A 150 3.25 15.20 -19.23
N PRO A 151 3.82 14.27 -20.03
CA PRO A 151 3.26 12.93 -20.22
C PRO A 151 3.66 11.96 -19.09
N TYR A 152 3.62 12.40 -17.84
CA TYR A 152 3.89 11.55 -16.68
C TYR A 152 2.59 10.99 -16.13
N TYR A 153 2.53 9.67 -15.99
CA TYR A 153 1.38 8.95 -15.48
C TYR A 153 1.77 8.10 -14.28
N TYR A 154 0.81 7.89 -13.38
CA TYR A 154 0.93 6.92 -12.30
C TYR A 154 -0.29 6.01 -12.29
N SER A 155 -0.10 4.75 -11.90
CA SER A 155 -1.18 3.77 -11.84
C SER A 155 -1.87 3.85 -10.48
N VAL A 156 -3.20 3.66 -10.48
CA VAL A 156 -4.03 3.56 -9.27
C VAL A 156 -5.18 2.60 -9.52
N PHE A 157 -5.80 2.12 -8.43
CA PHE A 157 -7.05 1.37 -8.51
C PHE A 157 -8.23 2.23 -8.06
N GLY A 158 -9.40 1.98 -8.66
CA GLY A 158 -10.65 2.65 -8.27
C GLY A 158 -10.78 4.09 -8.73
N SER A 159 -10.10 4.48 -9.80
CA SER A 159 -10.20 5.78 -10.45
C SER A 159 -10.53 5.62 -11.94
N GLU A 160 -10.97 6.70 -12.57
CA GLU A 160 -11.11 6.76 -14.03
C GLU A 160 -9.73 6.82 -14.70
N ASN A 161 -9.63 6.17 -15.85
CA ASN A 161 -8.40 6.15 -16.64
C ASN A 161 -8.28 7.44 -17.48
N GLU A 162 -7.23 8.21 -17.26
CA GLU A 162 -6.91 9.43 -18.02
C GLU A 162 -5.98 9.17 -19.21
N ALA A 163 -5.37 7.97 -19.29
CA ALA A 163 -4.59 7.57 -20.45
C ALA A 163 -5.53 7.22 -21.60
N ALA A 164 -6.01 8.24 -22.32
CA ALA A 164 -6.91 8.06 -23.43
C ALA A 164 -6.21 7.31 -24.58
N GLU A 165 -6.92 6.37 -25.19
CA GLU A 165 -6.52 5.78 -26.46
C GLU A 165 -6.79 6.76 -27.60
N THR A 166 -5.96 7.80 -27.72
CA THR A 166 -6.16 8.86 -28.73
C THR A 166 -5.62 8.53 -30.11
N ASN A 167 -4.91 7.40 -30.28
CA ASN A 167 -4.28 7.09 -31.55
C ASN A 167 -4.40 5.59 -31.88
N PRO A 168 -4.91 5.21 -33.08
CA PRO A 168 -4.98 3.83 -33.54
C PRO A 168 -3.61 3.25 -33.96
N GLN A 169 -2.53 4.01 -33.84
CA GLN A 169 -1.19 3.55 -34.19
C GLN A 169 -0.71 2.46 -33.23
N LYS A 170 0.13 1.59 -33.76
CA LYS A 170 0.77 0.50 -33.02
C LYS A 170 1.60 1.05 -31.86
N LYS A 171 1.29 0.64 -30.63
CA LYS A 171 2.01 1.05 -29.41
C LYS A 171 3.06 0.01 -29.08
N VAL A 172 4.25 0.44 -28.68
CA VAL A 172 5.35 -0.41 -28.23
C VAL A 172 5.75 0.05 -26.84
N LEU A 173 5.73 -0.87 -25.87
CA LEU A 173 6.29 -0.65 -24.54
C LEU A 173 7.75 -1.10 -24.54
N VAL A 174 8.63 -0.23 -24.10
CA VAL A 174 10.03 -0.55 -23.83
C VAL A 174 10.23 -0.56 -22.33
N LEU A 175 10.70 -1.70 -21.79
CA LEU A 175 10.97 -1.91 -20.36
C LEU A 175 12.47 -1.81 -20.10
#